data_fadd11391430349ecdea33bfb2a99a02
#
_entry.id   fadd11391430349ecdea33bfb2a99a02
#
_cell.length_a   1.000
_cell.length_b   1.000
_cell.length_c   1.000
_cell.angle_alpha   90.00
_cell.angle_beta   90.00
_cell.angle_gamma   90.00
#
_symmetry.space_group_name_H-M   'P 1'
#
loop_
_entity.id
_entity.type
_entity.pdbx_description
1 polymer ?
#
loop_
_entity_poly.entity_id
_entity_poly.type
_entity_poly.pdbx_seq_one_letter_code
_entity_poly.pdbx_strand_id
1 'polypeptide(L)'
;VLTNSWVWGSIMTTEDVHSYWLNFAGSMCPEQTFGYGNRKWQGYKLIGKKLFDQIPNADWRKTTWIAPEDAHKAPGTKYRTLLTDDDFADMPPYTGIKFRPKNGEMNDYTIGAAVDYPLMRIEEMYLIEAEAIGMSQGLAAGISKLEDFVNTFRYNTSVGSYTCKANDLKEFQKKVVEQKRIEFWGEGIIFWDYKRLELQVVRGYPGTNAPIGYRFNSIEGYCAPWMNIFISLYENVFNKGAVLNPDPSQAIKEWVE
;
A
#
# COMPACT_ATOMS: atom_id res chain seq x y z
N VAL A 1 17.13 9.93 6.65
CA VAL A 1 16.95 11.39 6.80
C VAL A 1 15.46 11.66 7.01
N LEU A 2 15.09 12.16 8.19
CA LEU A 2 13.74 12.60 8.48
C LEU A 2 13.35 13.69 7.50
N THR A 3 12.23 13.51 6.80
CA THR A 3 11.66 14.53 5.92
C THR A 3 10.63 15.35 6.69
N ASN A 4 10.27 16.53 6.19
CA ASN A 4 9.22 17.37 6.79
C ASN A 4 7.83 16.70 6.82
N SER A 5 7.69 15.56 6.15
CA SER A 5 6.46 14.77 6.12
C SER A 5 6.34 13.80 7.31
N TRP A 6 7.43 13.49 8.02
CA TRP A 6 7.41 12.53 9.11
C TRP A 6 7.04 13.21 10.43
N VAL A 7 5.95 12.76 11.04
CA VAL A 7 5.54 13.15 12.38
C VAL A 7 6.22 12.26 13.42
N TRP A 8 6.32 10.96 13.10
CA TRP A 8 6.99 9.98 13.94
C TRP A 8 7.62 8.90 13.07
N GLY A 9 8.77 8.40 13.51
CA GLY A 9 9.48 7.35 12.80
C GLY A 9 10.56 6.69 13.65
N SER A 10 11.00 5.53 13.21
CA SER A 10 12.15 4.82 13.78
C SER A 10 13.36 5.09 12.92
N ILE A 11 14.43 5.59 13.54
CA ILE A 11 15.73 5.75 12.89
C ILE A 11 16.45 4.41 13.01
N MET A 12 16.90 3.88 11.87
CA MET A 12 17.60 2.61 11.80
C MET A 12 19.10 2.86 11.59
N THR A 13 19.90 2.19 12.40
CA THR A 13 21.37 2.14 12.24
C THR A 13 21.80 0.81 11.64
N THR A 14 23.06 0.70 11.25
CA THR A 14 23.63 -0.58 10.77
C THR A 14 23.67 -1.64 11.86
N GLU A 15 23.68 -1.25 13.14
CA GLU A 15 23.66 -2.15 14.28
C GLU A 15 22.26 -2.77 14.50
N ASP A 16 21.19 -2.11 14.03
CA ASP A 16 19.82 -2.61 14.15
C ASP A 16 19.48 -3.66 13.09
N VAL A 17 20.32 -3.82 12.07
CA VAL A 17 20.07 -4.76 10.97
C VAL A 17 20.69 -6.12 11.26
N HIS A 18 19.91 -7.01 11.90
CA HIS A 18 20.38 -8.34 12.28
C HIS A 18 20.18 -9.40 11.19
N SER A 19 19.29 -9.16 10.23
CA SER A 19 19.00 -10.12 9.18
C SER A 19 18.49 -9.43 7.91
N TYR A 20 19.20 -9.66 6.81
CA TYR A 20 18.77 -9.16 5.50
C TYR A 20 17.49 -9.83 4.97
N TRP A 21 17.10 -10.96 5.54
CA TRP A 21 15.88 -11.68 5.15
C TRP A 21 14.60 -11.09 5.74
N LEU A 22 14.67 -10.50 6.94
CA LEU A 22 13.51 -10.15 7.76
C LEU A 22 13.37 -8.65 8.02
N ASN A 23 14.02 -7.81 7.25
CA ASN A 23 13.88 -6.37 7.39
C ASN A 23 12.93 -5.77 6.35
N PHE A 24 12.44 -4.57 6.62
CA PHE A 24 11.50 -3.86 5.76
C PHE A 24 12.07 -3.58 4.36
N ALA A 25 13.31 -3.08 4.29
CA ALA A 25 13.97 -2.79 3.02
C ALA A 25 14.14 -4.05 2.18
N GLY A 26 14.58 -5.17 2.81
CA GLY A 26 14.69 -6.47 2.16
C GLY A 26 13.38 -7.01 1.60
N SER A 27 12.25 -6.58 2.17
CA SER A 27 10.92 -6.99 1.71
C SER A 27 10.33 -6.09 0.64
N MET A 28 10.64 -4.80 0.66
CA MET A 28 9.90 -3.80 -0.12
C MET A 28 10.69 -3.17 -1.25
N CYS A 29 12.04 -3.10 -1.14
CA CYS A 29 12.88 -2.44 -2.15
C CYS A 29 13.24 -3.39 -3.29
N PRO A 30 12.73 -3.19 -4.51
CA PRO A 30 13.04 -4.07 -5.64
C PRO A 30 14.44 -3.87 -6.19
N GLU A 31 15.07 -2.73 -5.91
CA GLU A 31 16.36 -2.32 -6.46
C GLU A 31 17.56 -3.02 -5.82
N GLN A 32 17.39 -3.57 -4.62
CA GLN A 32 18.49 -4.22 -3.89
C GLN A 32 18.67 -5.69 -4.26
N THR A 33 19.85 -6.26 -3.97
CA THR A 33 20.18 -7.64 -4.25
C THR A 33 19.99 -8.58 -3.06
N PHE A 34 19.53 -8.07 -1.92
CA PHE A 34 19.30 -8.84 -0.68
C PHE A 34 17.81 -8.86 -0.32
N GLY A 35 17.41 -9.89 0.45
CA GLY A 35 16.05 -10.06 0.96
C GLY A 35 15.04 -10.55 -0.09
N TYR A 36 13.78 -10.63 0.32
CA TYR A 36 12.70 -11.21 -0.49
C TYR A 36 12.08 -10.24 -1.50
N GLY A 37 12.34 -8.95 -1.35
CA GLY A 37 11.83 -7.93 -2.27
C GLY A 37 12.67 -7.75 -3.51
N ASN A 38 13.82 -8.39 -3.56
CA ASN A 38 14.83 -8.13 -4.56
C ASN A 38 14.58 -8.86 -5.89
N ARG A 39 15.29 -8.37 -6.91
CA ARG A 39 15.28 -8.89 -8.28
C ARG A 39 15.69 -10.36 -8.36
N LYS A 40 16.74 -10.76 -7.64
CA LYS A 40 17.30 -12.13 -7.69
C LYS A 40 16.27 -13.20 -7.34
N TRP A 41 15.39 -12.91 -6.38
CA TRP A 41 14.35 -13.82 -5.90
C TRP A 41 13.00 -13.57 -6.56
N GLN A 42 12.89 -12.54 -7.41
CA GLN A 42 11.66 -12.13 -8.06
C GLN A 42 10.50 -11.90 -7.06
N GLY A 43 10.85 -11.49 -5.84
CA GLY A 43 9.92 -11.23 -4.74
C GLY A 43 9.25 -9.86 -4.83
N TYR A 44 9.03 -9.34 -6.04
CA TYR A 44 8.48 -8.02 -6.28
C TYR A 44 7.12 -7.82 -5.63
N LYS A 45 6.92 -6.63 -5.07
CA LYS A 45 5.62 -6.21 -4.52
C LYS A 45 4.87 -5.42 -5.58
N LEU A 46 3.73 -5.94 -5.98
CA LEU A 46 2.93 -5.37 -7.06
C LEU A 46 1.70 -4.65 -6.48
N ILE A 47 1.38 -3.49 -7.05
CA ILE A 47 0.08 -2.89 -6.81
C ILE A 47 -1.01 -3.70 -7.53
N GLY A 48 -2.18 -3.81 -6.94
CA GLY A 48 -3.33 -4.42 -7.62
C GLY A 48 -3.73 -3.62 -8.86
N LYS A 49 -3.88 -4.31 -10.00
CA LYS A 49 -4.21 -3.70 -11.29
C LYS A 49 -5.38 -2.72 -11.19
N LYS A 50 -6.48 -3.12 -10.53
CA LYS A 50 -7.68 -2.29 -10.37
C LYS A 50 -7.37 -0.95 -9.68
N LEU A 51 -6.49 -0.95 -8.66
CA LEU A 51 -6.10 0.29 -7.99
C LEU A 51 -5.19 1.14 -8.90
N PHE A 52 -4.22 0.52 -9.57
CA PHE A 52 -3.33 1.22 -10.49
C PHE A 52 -4.09 1.92 -11.63
N ASP A 53 -5.06 1.22 -12.22
CA ASP A 53 -5.86 1.75 -13.33
C ASP A 53 -6.74 2.95 -12.91
N GLN A 54 -7.09 3.04 -11.64
CA GLN A 54 -7.85 4.16 -11.07
C GLN A 54 -7.00 5.42 -10.84
N ILE A 55 -5.67 5.30 -10.84
CA ILE A 55 -4.77 6.44 -10.63
C ILE A 55 -4.60 7.19 -11.96
N PRO A 56 -5.06 8.45 -12.07
CA PRO A 56 -4.89 9.22 -13.29
C PRO A 56 -3.43 9.58 -13.55
N ASN A 57 -3.10 9.89 -14.81
CA ASN A 57 -1.74 10.29 -15.17
C ASN A 57 -1.34 11.67 -14.61
N ALA A 58 -2.31 12.49 -14.19
CA ALA A 58 -2.05 13.74 -13.48
C ALA A 58 -1.53 13.54 -12.05
N ASP A 59 -1.79 12.37 -11.46
CA ASP A 59 -1.30 12.02 -10.13
C ASP A 59 0.12 11.45 -10.21
N TRP A 60 1.10 12.22 -9.74
CA TRP A 60 2.50 11.83 -9.82
C TRP A 60 2.80 10.54 -9.04
N ARG A 61 1.97 10.17 -8.05
CA ARG A 61 2.15 8.92 -7.30
C ARG A 61 2.05 7.68 -8.20
N LYS A 62 1.38 7.79 -9.36
CA LYS A 62 1.32 6.69 -10.34
C LYS A 62 2.70 6.24 -10.79
N THR A 63 3.69 7.13 -10.82
CA THR A 63 5.07 6.82 -11.19
C THR A 63 5.87 6.12 -10.08
N THR A 64 5.24 5.80 -8.95
CA THR A 64 5.85 4.92 -7.93
C THR A 64 5.62 3.43 -8.20
N TRP A 65 4.98 3.10 -9.31
CA TRP A 65 4.81 1.75 -9.85
C TRP A 65 5.11 1.73 -11.33
N ILE A 66 5.69 0.63 -11.81
CA ILE A 66 6.00 0.43 -13.23
C ILE A 66 4.70 0.21 -13.99
N ALA A 67 4.41 1.07 -14.95
CA ALA A 67 3.26 0.94 -15.81
C ALA A 67 3.43 -0.28 -16.77
N PRO A 68 2.32 -0.94 -17.17
CA PRO A 68 2.39 -2.09 -18.05
C PRO A 68 3.10 -1.82 -19.38
N GLU A 69 2.90 -0.65 -19.95
CA GLU A 69 3.52 -0.23 -21.20
C GLU A 69 5.01 0.04 -21.12
N ASP A 70 5.53 0.21 -19.90
CA ASP A 70 6.94 0.51 -19.63
C ASP A 70 7.69 -0.69 -19.05
N ALA A 71 6.97 -1.74 -18.66
CA ALA A 71 7.59 -2.96 -18.16
C ALA A 71 8.53 -3.55 -19.21
N HIS A 72 9.67 -4.05 -18.74
CA HIS A 72 10.72 -4.63 -19.58
C HIS A 72 11.38 -3.65 -20.58
N LYS A 73 11.29 -2.34 -20.31
CA LYS A 73 11.93 -1.29 -21.10
C LYS A 73 12.86 -0.47 -20.21
N ALA A 74 13.75 0.29 -20.82
CA ALA A 74 14.59 1.25 -20.09
C ALA A 74 13.71 2.27 -19.33
N PRO A 75 14.01 2.58 -18.05
CA PRO A 75 13.15 3.43 -17.21
C PRO A 75 13.04 4.88 -17.70
N GLY A 76 14.04 5.39 -18.38
CA GLY A 76 14.12 6.78 -18.82
C GLY A 76 14.00 7.76 -17.65
N THR A 77 13.45 8.94 -17.91
CA THR A 77 13.24 9.99 -16.88
C THR A 77 11.88 9.94 -16.20
N LYS A 78 10.98 9.08 -16.64
CA LYS A 78 9.61 8.95 -16.11
C LYS A 78 9.61 8.49 -14.66
N TYR A 79 10.53 7.60 -14.32
CA TYR A 79 10.63 6.98 -13.01
C TYR A 79 11.83 7.50 -12.24
N ARG A 80 11.61 7.81 -10.96
CA ARG A 80 12.70 8.15 -10.03
C ARG A 80 13.17 6.86 -9.35
N THR A 81 14.02 6.10 -10.03
CA THR A 81 14.52 4.81 -9.57
C THR A 81 16.05 4.75 -9.60
N LEU A 82 16.63 3.83 -8.83
CA LEU A 82 18.04 3.47 -8.88
C LEU A 82 18.31 2.30 -9.83
N LEU A 83 17.27 1.75 -10.44
CA LEU A 83 17.37 0.65 -11.38
C LEU A 83 18.10 1.07 -12.65
N THR A 84 18.96 0.19 -13.12
CA THR A 84 19.56 0.29 -14.45
C THR A 84 18.58 -0.23 -15.51
N ASP A 85 18.90 -0.04 -16.78
CA ASP A 85 18.11 -0.57 -17.89
C ASP A 85 17.99 -2.10 -17.83
N ASP A 86 19.07 -2.80 -17.47
CA ASP A 86 19.07 -4.25 -17.31
C ASP A 86 18.20 -4.70 -16.13
N ASP A 87 18.24 -3.96 -15.02
CA ASP A 87 17.40 -4.24 -13.86
C ASP A 87 15.91 -4.09 -14.20
N PHE A 88 15.59 -3.03 -14.96
CA PHE A 88 14.22 -2.71 -15.34
C PHE A 88 13.64 -3.73 -16.34
N ALA A 89 14.49 -4.32 -17.17
CA ALA A 89 14.09 -5.32 -18.15
C ALA A 89 13.47 -6.57 -17.49
N ASP A 90 13.90 -6.91 -16.28
CA ASP A 90 13.43 -8.09 -15.55
C ASP A 90 12.17 -7.84 -14.71
N MET A 91 11.76 -6.57 -14.52
CA MET A 91 10.66 -6.24 -13.62
C MET A 91 9.30 -6.37 -14.28
N PRO A 92 8.37 -7.11 -13.64
CA PRO A 92 7.01 -7.22 -14.15
C PRO A 92 6.25 -5.88 -14.03
N PRO A 93 5.19 -5.69 -14.82
CA PRO A 93 4.31 -4.55 -14.68
C PRO A 93 3.72 -4.46 -13.27
N TYR A 94 3.40 -3.26 -12.83
CA TYR A 94 2.85 -2.94 -11.51
C TYR A 94 3.83 -3.07 -10.34
N THR A 95 5.11 -3.36 -10.59
CA THR A 95 6.14 -3.41 -9.53
C THR A 95 6.24 -2.06 -8.82
N GLY A 96 6.17 -2.09 -7.49
CA GLY A 96 6.36 -0.93 -6.62
C GLY A 96 7.83 -0.54 -6.53
N ILE A 97 8.15 0.72 -6.83
CA ILE A 97 9.48 1.32 -6.73
C ILE A 97 9.51 2.50 -5.75
N LYS A 98 8.52 2.54 -4.85
CA LYS A 98 8.38 3.58 -3.83
C LYS A 98 9.47 3.53 -2.77
N PHE A 99 9.89 2.33 -2.39
CA PHE A 99 10.86 2.11 -1.34
C PHE A 99 12.24 1.87 -1.92
N ARG A 100 13.28 2.44 -1.28
CA ARG A 100 14.66 2.39 -1.76
C ARG A 100 15.61 2.02 -0.63
N PRO A 101 16.75 1.38 -0.95
CA PRO A 101 17.79 1.13 0.02
C PRO A 101 18.43 2.44 0.49
N LYS A 102 18.96 2.45 1.71
CA LYS A 102 19.65 3.59 2.30
C LYS A 102 20.87 3.96 1.46
N ASN A 103 21.02 5.23 1.17
CA ASN A 103 22.12 5.79 0.37
C ASN A 103 22.28 5.18 -1.03
N GLY A 104 21.27 4.44 -1.53
CA GLY A 104 21.37 3.72 -2.80
C GLY A 104 22.23 2.46 -2.75
N GLU A 105 22.59 1.96 -1.56
CA GLU A 105 23.38 0.74 -1.42
C GLU A 105 22.51 -0.50 -1.70
N MET A 106 22.80 -1.17 -2.80
CA MET A 106 21.98 -2.28 -3.31
C MET A 106 22.57 -3.66 -2.98
N ASN A 107 23.81 -3.75 -2.58
CA ASN A 107 24.53 -5.02 -2.43
C ASN A 107 24.85 -5.36 -0.96
N ASP A 108 25.14 -4.38 -0.14
CA ASP A 108 25.43 -4.58 1.28
C ASP A 108 24.17 -4.32 2.13
N TYR A 109 23.58 -5.40 2.66
CA TYR A 109 22.37 -5.29 3.49
C TYR A 109 22.62 -4.56 4.82
N THR A 110 23.84 -4.57 5.34
CA THR A 110 24.14 -3.89 6.61
C THR A 110 24.02 -2.37 6.49
N ILE A 111 24.20 -1.85 5.28
CA ILE A 111 24.05 -0.45 4.95
C ILE A 111 22.67 -0.21 4.31
N GLY A 112 22.38 -0.91 3.22
CA GLY A 112 21.20 -0.66 2.41
C GLY A 112 19.87 -0.97 3.12
N ALA A 113 19.85 -1.96 4.02
CA ALA A 113 18.67 -2.30 4.78
C ALA A 113 18.45 -1.45 6.05
N ALA A 114 19.44 -0.64 6.46
CA ALA A 114 19.31 0.29 7.58
C ALA A 114 18.48 1.53 7.20
N VAL A 115 17.27 1.29 6.68
CA VAL A 115 16.34 2.35 6.22
C VAL A 115 15.47 2.80 7.38
N ASP A 116 15.43 4.12 7.59
CA ASP A 116 14.52 4.72 8.55
C ASP A 116 13.08 4.40 8.19
N TYR A 117 12.25 4.15 9.18
CA TYR A 117 10.89 3.69 9.01
C TYR A 117 9.88 4.75 9.47
N PRO A 118 9.04 5.29 8.58
CA PRO A 118 7.96 6.20 8.98
C PRO A 118 6.85 5.42 9.67
N LEU A 119 6.56 5.76 10.91
CA LEU A 119 5.42 5.23 11.66
C LEU A 119 4.18 6.11 11.51
N MET A 120 4.39 7.42 11.33
CA MET A 120 3.34 8.39 11.13
C MET A 120 3.83 9.51 10.22
N ARG A 121 3.02 9.84 9.20
CA ARG A 121 3.31 10.92 8.25
C ARG A 121 2.21 11.98 8.29
N ILE A 122 2.58 13.22 7.97
CA ILE A 122 1.64 14.35 7.97
C ILE A 122 0.48 14.16 6.97
N GLU A 123 0.72 13.43 5.90
CA GLU A 123 -0.31 13.10 4.90
C GLU A 123 -1.46 12.30 5.50
N GLU A 124 -1.18 11.48 6.52
CA GLU A 124 -2.23 10.77 7.25
C GLU A 124 -3.14 11.77 7.98
N MET A 125 -2.55 12.80 8.58
CA MET A 125 -3.30 13.84 9.28
C MET A 125 -4.21 14.62 8.32
N TYR A 126 -3.75 14.98 7.12
CA TYR A 126 -4.59 15.63 6.11
C TYR A 126 -5.79 14.77 5.70
N LEU A 127 -5.58 13.46 5.51
CA LEU A 127 -6.65 12.54 5.12
C LEU A 127 -7.62 12.23 6.27
N ILE A 128 -7.12 12.17 7.50
CA ILE A 128 -7.97 12.10 8.72
C ILE A 128 -8.80 13.38 8.87
N GLU A 129 -8.17 14.55 8.71
CA GLU A 129 -8.86 15.85 8.79
C GLU A 129 -9.97 15.93 7.75
N ALA A 130 -9.73 15.55 6.50
CA ALA A 130 -10.74 15.56 5.45
C ALA A 130 -11.94 14.68 5.80
N GLU A 131 -11.70 13.46 6.31
CA GLU A 131 -12.76 12.56 6.75
C GLU A 131 -13.53 13.14 7.95
N ALA A 132 -12.83 13.64 8.97
CA ALA A 132 -13.43 14.22 10.15
C ALA A 132 -14.31 15.46 9.84
N ILE A 133 -13.84 16.32 8.94
CA ILE A 133 -14.61 17.48 8.44
C ILE A 133 -15.88 16.99 7.71
N GLY A 134 -15.76 15.99 6.85
CA GLY A 134 -16.92 15.41 6.17
C GLY A 134 -17.96 14.87 7.14
N MET A 135 -17.52 14.18 8.19
CA MET A 135 -18.42 13.59 9.19
C MET A 135 -19.03 14.63 10.14
N SER A 136 -18.34 15.72 10.44
CA SER A 136 -18.79 16.73 11.44
C SER A 136 -19.47 17.95 10.81
N GLN A 137 -19.06 18.38 9.61
CA GLN A 137 -19.52 19.60 8.95
C GLN A 137 -20.30 19.32 7.65
N GLY A 138 -20.34 18.05 7.22
CA GLY A 138 -21.10 17.60 6.08
C GLY A 138 -20.26 17.28 4.85
N LEU A 139 -20.89 16.53 3.95
CA LEU A 139 -20.26 15.94 2.77
C LEU A 139 -19.47 16.94 1.91
N ALA A 140 -20.06 18.09 1.61
CA ALA A 140 -19.43 19.08 0.74
C ALA A 140 -18.13 19.65 1.33
N ALA A 141 -18.09 19.87 2.65
CA ALA A 141 -16.90 20.36 3.33
C ALA A 141 -15.77 19.31 3.32
N GLY A 142 -16.11 18.04 3.55
CA GLY A 142 -15.15 16.93 3.47
C GLY A 142 -14.58 16.75 2.04
N ILE A 143 -15.44 16.79 1.03
CA ILE A 143 -15.04 16.73 -0.39
C ILE A 143 -14.05 17.85 -0.70
N SER A 144 -14.40 19.10 -0.36
CA SER A 144 -13.54 20.26 -0.61
C SER A 144 -12.15 20.08 0.02
N LYS A 145 -12.08 19.59 1.27
CA LYS A 145 -10.82 19.36 1.96
C LYS A 145 -9.97 18.25 1.34
N LEU A 146 -10.60 17.17 0.90
CA LEU A 146 -9.93 16.08 0.21
C LEU A 146 -9.37 16.54 -1.15
N GLU A 147 -10.17 17.27 -1.94
CA GLU A 147 -9.76 17.82 -3.22
C GLU A 147 -8.61 18.80 -3.08
N ASP A 148 -8.65 19.67 -2.07
CA ASP A 148 -7.57 20.61 -1.76
C ASP A 148 -6.26 19.89 -1.51
N PHE A 149 -6.24 18.88 -0.63
CA PHE A 149 -5.05 18.07 -0.38
C PHE A 149 -4.50 17.40 -1.64
N VAL A 150 -5.38 16.72 -2.40
CA VAL A 150 -4.94 15.94 -3.56
C VAL A 150 -4.46 16.85 -4.69
N ASN A 151 -5.16 17.94 -4.98
CA ASN A 151 -4.79 18.86 -6.04
C ASN A 151 -3.54 19.66 -5.69
N THR A 152 -3.37 20.06 -4.43
CA THR A 152 -2.21 20.85 -4.00
C THR A 152 -0.93 20.03 -4.00
N PHE A 153 -1.00 18.77 -3.55
CA PHE A 153 0.22 18.01 -3.25
C PHE A 153 0.45 16.79 -4.13
N ARG A 154 -0.55 16.31 -4.88
CA ARG A 154 -0.45 15.04 -5.60
C ARG A 154 -0.67 15.15 -7.10
N TYR A 155 -1.35 16.17 -7.54
CA TYR A 155 -1.67 16.34 -8.96
C TYR A 155 -0.80 17.39 -9.64
N ASN A 156 -0.43 17.10 -10.87
CA ASN A 156 0.02 18.13 -11.79
C ASN A 156 -1.22 18.82 -12.39
N THR A 157 -1.58 19.95 -11.84
CA THR A 157 -2.80 20.68 -12.22
C THR A 157 -2.81 21.19 -13.65
N SER A 158 -1.65 21.24 -14.32
CA SER A 158 -1.58 21.55 -15.76
C SER A 158 -2.01 20.36 -16.64
N VAL A 159 -2.04 19.14 -16.09
CA VAL A 159 -2.46 17.91 -16.78
C VAL A 159 -3.89 17.53 -16.43
N GLY A 160 -4.35 17.81 -15.22
CA GLY A 160 -5.69 17.50 -14.75
C GLY A 160 -5.89 17.81 -13.28
N SER A 161 -7.12 17.76 -12.83
CA SER A 161 -7.49 17.96 -11.42
C SER A 161 -8.26 16.76 -10.87
N TYR A 162 -8.11 16.53 -9.60
CA TYR A 162 -8.90 15.54 -8.87
C TYR A 162 -10.26 16.12 -8.51
N THR A 163 -11.29 15.34 -8.75
CA THR A 163 -12.66 15.62 -8.31
C THR A 163 -13.20 14.41 -7.57
N CYS A 164 -13.60 14.63 -6.33
CA CYS A 164 -14.15 13.59 -5.48
C CYS A 164 -15.64 13.38 -5.79
N LYS A 165 -15.96 12.27 -6.47
CA LYS A 165 -17.34 11.90 -6.78
C LYS A 165 -17.88 11.01 -5.66
N ALA A 166 -18.58 11.60 -4.72
CA ALA A 166 -19.30 10.92 -3.65
C ALA A 166 -20.68 11.55 -3.47
N ASN A 167 -21.72 10.75 -3.36
CA ASN A 167 -23.11 11.19 -3.21
C ASN A 167 -23.57 11.19 -1.75
N ASP A 168 -22.86 10.46 -0.89
CA ASP A 168 -23.11 10.37 0.54
C ASP A 168 -21.80 10.22 1.36
N LEU A 169 -21.92 10.25 2.67
CA LEU A 169 -20.78 10.16 3.58
C LEU A 169 -20.09 8.79 3.52
N LYS A 170 -20.81 7.72 3.26
CA LYS A 170 -20.23 6.37 3.14
C LYS A 170 -19.38 6.24 1.87
N GLU A 171 -19.87 6.77 0.76
CA GLU A 171 -19.09 6.86 -0.48
C GLU A 171 -17.87 7.77 -0.31
N PHE A 172 -18.04 8.89 0.39
CA PHE A 172 -16.94 9.80 0.70
C PHE A 172 -15.84 9.11 1.52
N GLN A 173 -16.20 8.37 2.58
CA GLN A 173 -15.24 7.59 3.35
C GLN A 173 -14.47 6.59 2.47
N LYS A 174 -15.16 5.92 1.54
CA LYS A 174 -14.51 5.03 0.56
C LYS A 174 -13.52 5.81 -0.33
N LYS A 175 -13.83 7.05 -0.72
CA LYS A 175 -12.91 7.91 -1.49
C LYS A 175 -11.70 8.35 -0.69
N VAL A 176 -11.86 8.67 0.58
CA VAL A 176 -10.70 8.93 1.49
C VAL A 176 -9.82 7.68 1.59
N VAL A 177 -10.41 6.50 1.79
CA VAL A 177 -9.63 5.24 1.84
C VAL A 177 -8.95 4.94 0.51
N GLU A 178 -9.58 5.24 -0.63
CA GLU A 178 -8.95 5.11 -1.96
C GLU A 178 -7.67 5.96 -2.04
N GLN A 179 -7.72 7.22 -1.57
CA GLN A 179 -6.54 8.09 -1.50
C GLN A 179 -5.48 7.56 -0.53
N LYS A 180 -5.89 7.06 0.63
CA LYS A 180 -4.98 6.40 1.58
C LYS A 180 -4.31 5.16 0.99
N ARG A 181 -5.03 4.33 0.22
CA ARG A 181 -4.46 3.14 -0.44
C ARG A 181 -3.35 3.48 -1.43
N ILE A 182 -3.47 4.59 -2.12
CA ILE A 182 -2.45 5.09 -3.04
C ILE A 182 -1.28 5.67 -2.22
N GLU A 183 -1.56 6.52 -1.24
CA GLU A 183 -0.58 7.25 -0.45
C GLU A 183 0.28 6.32 0.42
N PHE A 184 -0.36 5.41 1.14
CA PHE A 184 0.26 4.54 2.14
C PHE A 184 0.47 3.11 1.66
N TRP A 185 0.53 2.92 0.34
CA TRP A 185 0.82 1.59 -0.21
C TRP A 185 2.12 1.03 0.37
N GLY A 186 2.04 -0.18 0.94
CA GLY A 186 3.16 -0.85 1.58
C GLY A 186 3.49 -0.40 3.02
N GLU A 187 2.76 0.56 3.59
CA GLU A 187 3.02 1.09 4.94
C GLU A 187 2.13 0.45 6.04
N GLY A 188 1.21 -0.44 5.69
CA GLY A 188 0.42 -1.22 6.65
C GLY A 188 -0.84 -0.52 7.21
N ILE A 189 -0.98 0.80 7.07
CA ILE A 189 -2.04 1.60 7.70
C ILE A 189 -3.44 1.21 7.24
N ILE A 190 -3.60 0.82 5.98
CA ILE A 190 -4.89 0.55 5.33
C ILE A 190 -5.67 -0.60 5.97
N PHE A 191 -4.99 -1.51 6.64
CA PHE A 191 -5.63 -2.59 7.38
C PHE A 191 -6.70 -2.08 8.36
N TRP A 192 -6.41 -0.98 9.07
CA TRP A 192 -7.31 -0.40 10.05
C TRP A 192 -8.54 0.25 9.42
N ASP A 193 -8.38 0.90 8.25
CA ASP A 193 -9.49 1.48 7.51
C ASP A 193 -10.44 0.41 6.97
N TYR A 194 -9.91 -0.68 6.44
CA TYR A 194 -10.72 -1.81 6.00
C TYR A 194 -11.50 -2.43 7.15
N LYS A 195 -10.87 -2.57 8.32
CA LYS A 195 -11.50 -3.14 9.49
C LYS A 195 -12.62 -2.25 10.05
N ARG A 196 -12.35 -0.95 10.27
CA ARG A 196 -13.33 -0.03 10.88
C ARG A 196 -14.53 0.28 9.99
N LEU A 197 -14.34 0.26 8.67
CA LEU A 197 -15.39 0.56 7.69
C LEU A 197 -16.00 -0.71 7.06
N GLU A 198 -15.61 -1.88 7.52
CA GLU A 198 -16.07 -3.19 7.02
C GLU A 198 -15.97 -3.30 5.50
N LEU A 199 -14.84 -2.81 4.94
CA LEU A 199 -14.65 -2.78 3.50
C LEU A 199 -14.33 -4.17 2.96
N GLN A 200 -14.93 -4.46 1.81
CA GLN A 200 -14.66 -5.68 1.08
C GLN A 200 -13.21 -5.72 0.56
N VAL A 201 -12.53 -6.82 0.79
CA VAL A 201 -11.26 -7.14 0.13
C VAL A 201 -11.58 -7.81 -1.20
N VAL A 202 -11.27 -7.13 -2.31
CA VAL A 202 -11.53 -7.63 -3.67
C VAL A 202 -10.20 -7.92 -4.37
N ARG A 203 -9.91 -9.20 -4.57
CA ARG A 203 -8.72 -9.69 -5.30
C ARG A 203 -9.08 -10.53 -6.52
N GLY A 204 -10.31 -11.07 -6.57
CA GLY A 204 -10.87 -11.82 -7.68
C GLY A 204 -11.75 -10.94 -8.57
N TYR A 205 -11.33 -10.69 -9.81
CA TYR A 205 -12.08 -10.00 -10.86
C TYR A 205 -11.42 -10.28 -12.22
N PRO A 206 -12.16 -10.17 -13.35
CA PRO A 206 -11.60 -10.42 -14.69
C PRO A 206 -10.35 -9.56 -14.95
N GLY A 207 -9.28 -10.20 -15.39
CA GLY A 207 -8.00 -9.53 -15.67
C GLY A 207 -7.21 -9.07 -14.44
N THR A 208 -7.49 -9.60 -13.25
CA THR A 208 -6.71 -9.33 -12.05
C THR A 208 -5.24 -9.78 -12.21
N ASN A 209 -4.32 -9.02 -11.65
CA ASN A 209 -2.91 -9.42 -11.54
C ASN A 209 -2.58 -10.17 -10.23
N ALA A 210 -3.60 -10.51 -9.42
CA ALA A 210 -3.39 -11.34 -8.24
C ALA A 210 -3.00 -12.78 -8.66
N PRO A 211 -2.04 -13.42 -7.99
CA PRO A 211 -1.74 -14.83 -8.22
C PRO A 211 -2.96 -15.72 -7.98
N ILE A 212 -3.10 -16.81 -8.71
CA ILE A 212 -4.30 -17.68 -8.71
C ILE A 212 -4.72 -18.06 -7.29
N GLY A 213 -3.81 -18.53 -6.45
CA GLY A 213 -4.11 -18.92 -5.06
C GLY A 213 -4.55 -17.77 -4.13
N TYR A 214 -4.53 -16.52 -4.61
CA TYR A 214 -4.93 -15.34 -3.85
C TYR A 214 -6.09 -14.56 -4.50
N ARG A 215 -6.75 -15.16 -5.49
CA ARG A 215 -7.94 -14.59 -6.15
C ARG A 215 -9.19 -14.93 -5.37
N PHE A 216 -9.53 -14.08 -4.44
CA PHE A 216 -10.75 -14.22 -3.63
C PHE A 216 -11.39 -12.85 -3.35
N ASN A 217 -12.62 -12.87 -2.92
CA ASN A 217 -13.34 -11.69 -2.45
C ASN A 217 -13.91 -11.97 -1.06
N SER A 218 -13.76 -11.04 -0.12
CA SER A 218 -14.46 -11.12 1.16
C SER A 218 -15.94 -10.73 0.99
N ILE A 219 -16.74 -11.02 2.00
CA ILE A 219 -18.14 -10.60 2.03
C ILE A 219 -18.19 -9.08 2.23
N GLU A 220 -19.02 -8.40 1.45
CA GLU A 220 -19.24 -6.96 1.59
C GLU A 220 -20.03 -6.63 2.86
N GLY A 221 -19.65 -5.55 3.55
CA GLY A 221 -20.31 -5.09 4.76
C GLY A 221 -19.97 -5.87 6.02
N TYR A 222 -18.89 -6.67 5.96
CA TYR A 222 -18.37 -7.40 7.12
C TYR A 222 -16.88 -7.22 7.24
N CYS A 223 -16.41 -7.01 8.49
CA CYS A 223 -14.99 -7.13 8.80
C CYS A 223 -14.56 -8.58 8.52
N ALA A 224 -13.62 -8.75 7.59
CA ALA A 224 -13.13 -10.08 7.26
C ALA A 224 -12.54 -10.76 8.53
N PRO A 225 -12.90 -12.01 8.85
CA PRO A 225 -12.49 -12.67 10.10
C PRO A 225 -10.98 -12.71 10.32
N TRP A 226 -10.18 -12.84 9.25
CA TRP A 226 -8.71 -12.81 9.33
C TRP A 226 -8.12 -11.43 9.72
N MET A 227 -8.94 -10.38 9.78
CA MET A 227 -8.54 -9.07 10.31
C MET A 227 -8.60 -8.99 11.84
N ASN A 228 -9.03 -10.07 12.49
CA ASN A 228 -8.93 -10.22 13.94
C ASN A 228 -7.74 -11.11 14.27
N ILE A 229 -7.06 -10.80 15.37
CA ILE A 229 -6.01 -11.68 15.90
C ILE A 229 -6.68 -12.97 16.37
N PHE A 230 -6.24 -14.10 15.80
CA PHE A 230 -6.79 -15.40 16.18
C PHE A 230 -6.35 -15.80 17.57
N ILE A 231 -7.31 -16.32 18.35
CA ILE A 231 -6.99 -17.04 19.58
C ILE A 231 -6.40 -18.39 19.16
N SER A 232 -5.22 -18.72 19.70
CA SER A 232 -4.55 -19.98 19.40
C SER A 232 -5.45 -21.16 19.73
N LEU A 233 -5.43 -22.18 18.87
CA LEU A 233 -6.14 -23.44 19.11
C LEU A 233 -5.68 -24.10 20.43
N TYR A 234 -4.40 -23.94 20.80
CA TYR A 234 -3.87 -24.42 22.07
C TYR A 234 -4.52 -23.74 23.29
N GLU A 235 -4.89 -22.46 23.16
CA GLU A 235 -5.60 -21.78 24.25
C GLU A 235 -6.93 -22.48 24.56
N ASN A 236 -7.68 -22.89 23.55
CA ASN A 236 -8.93 -23.62 23.75
C ASN A 236 -8.72 -25.02 24.37
N VAL A 237 -7.57 -25.64 24.13
CA VAL A 237 -7.25 -26.96 24.75
C VAL A 237 -7.08 -26.83 26.26
N PHE A 238 -6.42 -25.78 26.72
CA PHE A 238 -6.08 -25.57 28.13
C PHE A 238 -7.08 -24.70 28.88
N ASN A 239 -7.73 -23.77 28.18
CA ASN A 239 -8.75 -22.87 28.73
C ASN A 239 -10.11 -23.13 28.08
N LYS A 240 -10.92 -23.97 28.71
CA LYS A 240 -12.25 -24.36 28.19
C LYS A 240 -13.27 -23.23 28.16
N GLY A 241 -12.98 -22.09 28.79
CA GLY A 241 -13.80 -20.87 28.69
C GLY A 241 -13.45 -19.98 27.50
N ALA A 242 -12.36 -20.26 26.78
CA ALA A 242 -12.01 -19.49 25.61
C ALA A 242 -12.92 -19.78 24.42
N VAL A 243 -13.47 -18.74 23.83
CA VAL A 243 -14.26 -18.83 22.59
C VAL A 243 -13.35 -18.47 21.43
N LEU A 244 -13.19 -19.39 20.48
CA LEU A 244 -12.37 -19.17 19.29
C LEU A 244 -13.02 -18.15 18.34
N ASN A 245 -12.18 -17.48 17.56
CA ASN A 245 -12.64 -16.65 16.47
C ASN A 245 -13.42 -17.48 15.44
N PRO A 246 -14.36 -16.88 14.71
CA PRO A 246 -15.02 -17.54 13.59
C PRO A 246 -14.01 -18.07 12.56
N ASP A 247 -14.34 -19.19 11.92
CA ASP A 247 -13.53 -19.76 10.85
C ASP A 247 -13.46 -18.78 9.67
N PRO A 248 -12.25 -18.31 9.30
CA PRO A 248 -12.09 -17.32 8.23
C PRO A 248 -12.41 -17.89 6.84
N SER A 249 -12.35 -19.20 6.65
CA SER A 249 -12.60 -19.85 5.36
C SER A 249 -14.03 -19.62 4.86
N GLN A 250 -15.00 -19.47 5.76
CA GLN A 250 -16.40 -19.24 5.42
C GLN A 250 -16.68 -17.78 4.94
N ALA A 251 -15.76 -16.87 5.15
CA ALA A 251 -15.91 -15.48 4.74
C ALA A 251 -15.26 -15.16 3.38
N ILE A 252 -14.79 -16.17 2.68
CA ILE A 252 -14.10 -16.06 1.40
C ILE A 252 -15.03 -16.60 0.31
N LYS A 253 -15.22 -15.80 -0.74
CA LYS A 253 -15.76 -16.27 -2.01
C LYS A 253 -14.61 -16.47 -2.97
N GLU A 254 -14.36 -17.71 -3.37
CA GLU A 254 -13.41 -18.01 -4.42
C GLU A 254 -13.87 -17.34 -5.73
N TRP A 255 -12.90 -16.80 -6.45
CA TRP A 255 -13.11 -16.32 -7.80
C TRP A 255 -12.76 -17.42 -8.78
N VAL A 256 -13.70 -17.81 -9.59
CA VAL A 256 -13.51 -18.72 -10.73
C VAL A 256 -13.65 -17.87 -12.00
N GLU A 257 -12.63 -17.91 -12.87
CA GLU A 257 -12.70 -17.25 -14.19
C GLU A 257 -13.70 -17.95 -15.11
#